data_449c39772c83cd32d8b51364d0ee8b4c
#
_entry.id   449c39772c83cd32d8b51364d0ee8b4c
#
_cell.length_a   1.000
_cell.length_b   1.000
_cell.length_c   1.000
_cell.angle_alpha   90.00
_cell.angle_beta   90.00
_cell.angle_gamma   90.00
#
_symmetry.space_group_name_H-M   'P 1'
#
loop_
_entity.id
_entity.type
_entity.pdbx_description
1 polymer ?
#
loop_
_entity_poly.entity_id
_entity_poly.type
_entity_poly.pdbx_seq_one_letter_code
_entity_poly.pdbx_strand_id
1 'polypeptide(L)'
;MTCEAMENRQGKGSRIPEPIVLELPSSSEYLLLARLVVSCAGQLAEFEPEDVYDLKLAVTEAATNVVRHTVVDSFQIEYKVLPGTVEITVIDRGGGFDVRELTEKPGEHGGFGLAVIRSLVDEVILDSSPEGTRLKMIRRATLPEQLPEA
;
A
#
# COMPACT_ATOMS: atom_id res chain seq x y z
N MET A 1 -4.57 -3.66 -36.93
CA MET A 1 -3.56 -4.14 -36.03
C MET A 1 -3.70 -3.54 -34.63
N THR A 2 -3.49 -2.29 -34.50
CA THR A 2 -3.66 -1.60 -33.22
C THR A 2 -5.12 -1.56 -32.79
N CYS A 3 -6.05 -1.51 -33.74
CA CYS A 3 -7.47 -1.47 -33.44
C CYS A 3 -7.96 -2.73 -32.73
N GLU A 4 -7.46 -3.88 -33.13
CA GLU A 4 -7.85 -5.13 -32.49
C GLU A 4 -7.40 -5.19 -31.03
N ALA A 5 -6.21 -4.70 -30.73
CA ALA A 5 -5.72 -4.65 -29.38
C ALA A 5 -6.55 -3.69 -28.51
N MET A 6 -6.96 -2.58 -29.08
CA MET A 6 -7.79 -1.61 -28.37
C MET A 6 -9.19 -2.13 -28.12
N GLU A 7 -9.78 -2.77 -29.11
CA GLU A 7 -11.10 -3.38 -28.95
C GLU A 7 -11.08 -4.45 -27.87
N ASN A 8 -10.03 -5.22 -27.85
CA ASN A 8 -9.87 -6.25 -26.83
C ASN A 8 -9.81 -5.66 -25.43
N ARG A 9 -9.19 -4.51 -25.30
CA ARG A 9 -9.15 -3.82 -23.99
C ARG A 9 -10.51 -3.27 -23.60
N GLN A 10 -11.24 -2.76 -24.54
CA GLN A 10 -12.55 -2.18 -24.27
C GLN A 10 -13.59 -3.21 -23.90
N GLY A 11 -13.48 -4.41 -24.42
CA GLY A 11 -14.41 -5.48 -24.13
C GLY A 11 -14.23 -6.14 -22.77
N LYS A 12 -13.38 -5.58 -21.94
CA LYS A 12 -12.99 -6.23 -20.68
C LYS A 12 -13.47 -5.49 -19.44
N GLY A 13 -14.56 -4.76 -19.54
CA GLY A 13 -15.09 -3.98 -18.41
C GLY A 13 -15.44 -4.79 -17.18
N SER A 14 -15.61 -6.12 -17.31
CA SER A 14 -15.93 -6.99 -16.19
C SER A 14 -14.71 -7.67 -15.57
N ARG A 15 -13.52 -7.39 -16.07
CA ARG A 15 -12.30 -8.01 -15.55
C ARG A 15 -11.91 -7.40 -14.20
N ILE A 16 -11.43 -8.27 -13.32
CA ILE A 16 -10.77 -7.82 -12.10
C ILE A 16 -9.47 -7.12 -12.52
N PRO A 17 -9.26 -5.87 -12.10
CA PRO A 17 -8.03 -5.16 -12.47
C PRO A 17 -6.79 -5.88 -11.95
N GLU A 18 -5.75 -5.91 -12.78
CA GLU A 18 -4.47 -6.43 -12.34
C GLU A 18 -3.78 -5.39 -11.47
N PRO A 19 -3.09 -5.82 -10.42
CA PRO A 19 -2.39 -4.88 -9.56
C PRO A 19 -1.18 -4.27 -10.25
N ILE A 20 -0.84 -3.06 -9.85
CA ILE A 20 0.44 -2.46 -10.20
C ILE A 20 1.45 -3.07 -9.24
N VAL A 21 2.55 -3.60 -9.75
CA VAL A 21 3.57 -4.23 -8.91
C VAL A 21 4.87 -3.46 -9.02
N LEU A 22 5.40 -3.06 -7.87
CA LEU A 22 6.74 -2.51 -7.76
C LEU A 22 7.63 -3.50 -7.03
N GLU A 23 8.82 -3.69 -7.53
CA GLU A 23 9.85 -4.37 -6.77
C GLU A 23 10.93 -3.35 -6.47
N LEU A 24 11.22 -3.13 -5.19
CA LEU A 24 12.13 -2.09 -4.75
C LEU A 24 13.31 -2.69 -3.97
N PRO A 25 14.52 -2.15 -4.18
CA PRO A 25 15.62 -2.46 -3.26
C PRO A 25 15.24 -2.06 -1.85
N SER A 26 15.68 -2.81 -0.87
CA SER A 26 15.38 -2.55 0.54
C SER A 26 16.25 -1.43 1.07
N SER A 27 15.96 -0.21 0.65
CA SER A 27 16.69 0.98 1.03
C SER A 27 15.74 2.16 1.08
N SER A 28 15.90 3.03 2.07
CA SER A 28 14.96 4.13 2.33
C SER A 28 14.85 5.11 1.17
N GLU A 29 15.87 5.23 0.33
CA GLU A 29 15.85 6.17 -0.80
C GLU A 29 14.79 5.82 -1.84
N TYR A 30 14.32 4.57 -1.87
CA TYR A 30 13.31 4.12 -2.83
C TYR A 30 11.88 4.32 -2.33
N LEU A 31 11.70 4.77 -1.10
CA LEU A 31 10.35 4.99 -0.54
C LEU A 31 9.60 6.07 -1.30
N LEU A 32 10.32 7.00 -1.94
CA LEU A 32 9.68 8.01 -2.76
C LEU A 32 8.89 7.40 -3.91
N LEU A 33 9.44 6.35 -4.54
CA LEU A 33 8.73 5.66 -5.62
C LEU A 33 7.43 5.04 -5.12
N ALA A 34 7.45 4.46 -3.94
CA ALA A 34 6.25 3.88 -3.36
C ALA A 34 5.15 4.93 -3.21
N ARG A 35 5.52 6.13 -2.77
CA ARG A 35 4.56 7.23 -2.61
C ARG A 35 4.06 7.80 -3.92
N LEU A 36 4.93 7.87 -4.93
CA LEU A 36 4.51 8.37 -6.24
C LEU A 36 3.44 7.48 -6.87
N VAL A 37 3.56 6.17 -6.70
CA VAL A 37 2.53 5.26 -7.22
C VAL A 37 1.22 5.44 -6.48
N VAL A 38 1.25 5.77 -5.19
CA VAL A 38 0.02 6.07 -4.45
C VAL A 38 -0.71 7.26 -5.08
N SER A 39 0.02 8.28 -5.50
CA SER A 39 -0.61 9.43 -6.15
C SER A 39 -1.35 9.02 -7.42
N CYS A 40 -0.73 8.16 -8.22
CA CYS A 40 -1.36 7.65 -9.43
C CYS A 40 -2.59 6.79 -9.09
N ALA A 41 -2.44 5.86 -8.16
CA ALA A 41 -3.52 4.97 -7.77
C ALA A 41 -4.71 5.74 -7.20
N GLY A 42 -4.44 6.74 -6.38
CA GLY A 42 -5.48 7.56 -5.80
C GLY A 42 -6.25 8.34 -6.85
N GLN A 43 -5.55 8.87 -7.84
CA GLN A 43 -6.21 9.56 -8.93
C GLN A 43 -7.12 8.63 -9.72
N LEU A 44 -6.64 7.42 -10.00
CA LEU A 44 -7.44 6.42 -10.71
C LEU A 44 -8.66 5.98 -9.90
N ALA A 45 -8.55 5.97 -8.59
CA ALA A 45 -9.66 5.59 -7.69
C ALA A 45 -10.56 6.77 -7.35
N GLU A 46 -10.27 7.95 -7.88
CA GLU A 46 -11.01 9.17 -7.62
C GLU A 46 -10.99 9.58 -6.14
N PHE A 47 -9.82 9.42 -5.52
CA PHE A 47 -9.59 9.82 -4.14
C PHE A 47 -9.50 11.33 -3.99
N GLU A 48 -9.94 11.82 -2.83
CA GLU A 48 -9.67 13.19 -2.44
C GLU A 48 -8.21 13.34 -1.99
N PRO A 49 -7.64 14.55 -2.02
CA PRO A 49 -6.24 14.74 -1.60
C PRO A 49 -5.94 14.20 -0.20
N GLU A 50 -6.89 14.29 0.71
CA GLU A 50 -6.71 13.77 2.07
C GLU A 50 -6.54 12.25 2.08
N ASP A 51 -7.33 11.56 1.26
CA ASP A 51 -7.21 10.10 1.15
C ASP A 51 -5.83 9.70 0.62
N VAL A 52 -5.36 10.43 -0.39
CA VAL A 52 -4.04 10.19 -0.97
C VAL A 52 -2.94 10.42 0.07
N TYR A 53 -3.06 11.51 0.82
CA TYR A 53 -2.09 11.85 1.86
C TYR A 53 -2.00 10.76 2.91
N ASP A 54 -3.14 10.30 3.41
CA ASP A 54 -3.19 9.25 4.41
C ASP A 54 -2.57 7.96 3.89
N LEU A 55 -2.88 7.61 2.65
CA LEU A 55 -2.36 6.38 2.06
C LEU A 55 -0.85 6.46 1.81
N LYS A 56 -0.35 7.64 1.46
CA LYS A 56 1.10 7.85 1.32
C LYS A 56 1.82 7.63 2.64
N LEU A 57 1.26 8.13 3.74
CA LEU A 57 1.85 7.93 5.05
C LEU A 57 1.82 6.46 5.44
N ALA A 58 0.71 5.79 5.16
CA ALA A 58 0.56 4.37 5.50
C ALA A 58 1.57 3.51 4.74
N VAL A 59 1.72 3.73 3.43
CA VAL A 59 2.66 2.92 2.65
C VAL A 59 4.09 3.22 3.05
N THR A 60 4.39 4.47 3.38
CA THR A 60 5.73 4.84 3.85
C THR A 60 6.06 4.11 5.14
N GLU A 61 5.12 4.06 6.07
CA GLU A 61 5.35 3.36 7.34
C GLU A 61 5.54 1.87 7.11
N ALA A 62 4.71 1.26 6.28
CA ALA A 62 4.81 -0.17 5.99
C ALA A 62 6.13 -0.52 5.30
N ALA A 63 6.55 0.27 4.34
CA ALA A 63 7.80 0.03 3.62
C ALA A 63 9.01 0.30 4.50
N THR A 64 8.94 1.32 5.36
CA THR A 64 9.99 1.60 6.33
C THR A 64 10.20 0.41 7.28
N ASN A 65 9.11 -0.24 7.67
CA ASN A 65 9.20 -1.42 8.52
C ASN A 65 9.98 -2.55 7.84
N VAL A 66 9.76 -2.75 6.54
CA VAL A 66 10.54 -3.75 5.80
C VAL A 66 12.03 -3.40 5.82
N VAL A 67 12.35 -2.15 5.49
CA VAL A 67 13.74 -1.70 5.42
C VAL A 67 14.45 -1.85 6.76
N ARG A 68 13.75 -1.56 7.85
CA ARG A 68 14.37 -1.56 9.19
C ARG A 68 14.38 -2.92 9.87
N HIS A 69 13.36 -3.74 9.64
CA HIS A 69 13.13 -4.92 10.48
C HIS A 69 13.31 -6.24 9.75
N THR A 70 13.66 -6.23 8.48
CA THR A 70 13.91 -7.47 7.74
C THR A 70 15.27 -7.42 7.09
N VAL A 71 15.83 -8.62 6.84
CA VAL A 71 17.11 -8.75 6.14
C VAL A 71 16.78 -9.30 4.76
N VAL A 72 16.41 -8.39 3.86
CA VAL A 72 16.09 -8.75 2.47
C VAL A 72 16.76 -7.76 1.55
N ASP A 73 17.08 -8.19 0.35
CA ASP A 73 17.68 -7.30 -0.66
C ASP A 73 16.64 -6.44 -1.34
N SER A 74 15.42 -6.96 -1.46
CA SER A 74 14.32 -6.26 -2.12
C SER A 74 13.00 -6.70 -1.52
N PHE A 75 11.96 -5.93 -1.81
CA PHE A 75 10.60 -6.27 -1.42
C PHE A 75 9.65 -5.78 -2.50
N GLN A 76 8.42 -6.25 -2.44
CA GLN A 76 7.40 -5.89 -3.43
C GLN A 76 6.28 -5.10 -2.79
N ILE A 77 5.69 -4.19 -3.58
CA ILE A 77 4.46 -3.51 -3.21
C ILE A 77 3.47 -3.70 -4.35
N GLU A 78 2.29 -4.18 -4.03
CA GLU A 78 1.21 -4.33 -5.00
C GLU A 78 0.12 -3.31 -4.69
N TYR A 79 -0.32 -2.61 -5.73
CA TYR A 79 -1.37 -1.59 -5.62
C TYR A 79 -2.53 -2.05 -6.48
N LYS A 80 -3.64 -2.37 -5.84
CA LYS A 80 -4.85 -2.76 -6.56
C LYS A 80 -5.83 -1.61 -6.52
N VAL A 81 -6.21 -1.12 -7.68
CA VAL A 81 -7.08 0.04 -7.81
C VAL A 81 -8.47 -0.43 -8.21
N LEU A 82 -9.45 -0.06 -7.41
CA LEU A 82 -10.86 -0.32 -7.64
C LEU A 82 -11.60 1.02 -7.59
N PRO A 83 -12.80 1.11 -8.13
CA PRO A 83 -13.55 2.36 -7.99
C PRO A 83 -13.72 2.71 -6.50
N GLY A 84 -13.20 3.89 -6.12
CA GLY A 84 -13.32 4.36 -4.74
C GLY A 84 -12.51 3.60 -3.71
N THR A 85 -11.60 2.72 -4.12
CA THR A 85 -10.83 1.90 -3.17
C THR A 85 -9.44 1.62 -3.72
N VAL A 86 -8.43 1.71 -2.85
CA VAL A 86 -7.08 1.29 -3.17
C VAL A 86 -6.64 0.29 -2.11
N GLU A 87 -6.14 -0.86 -2.56
CA GLU A 87 -5.56 -1.87 -1.68
C GLU A 87 -4.06 -1.94 -1.96
N ILE A 88 -3.26 -1.77 -0.93
CA ILE A 88 -1.81 -1.84 -1.06
C ILE A 88 -1.30 -2.99 -0.21
N THR A 89 -0.53 -3.88 -0.81
CA THR A 89 0.09 -4.99 -0.10
C THR A 89 1.60 -4.86 -0.18
N VAL A 90 2.23 -4.79 0.98
CA VAL A 90 3.69 -4.76 1.07
C VAL A 90 4.14 -6.18 1.41
N ILE A 91 5.01 -6.73 0.57
CA ILE A 91 5.40 -8.13 0.64
C ILE A 91 6.91 -8.23 0.74
N ASP A 92 7.41 -8.85 1.80
CA ASP A 92 8.80 -9.27 1.87
C ASP A 92 8.86 -10.79 1.98
N ARG A 93 9.93 -11.36 1.48
CA ARG A 93 10.13 -12.81 1.49
C ARG A 93 11.28 -13.19 2.41
N GLY A 94 11.53 -12.36 3.42
CA GLY A 94 12.55 -12.64 4.44
C GLY A 94 12.02 -13.56 5.52
N GLY A 95 12.55 -13.43 6.73
CA GLY A 95 12.17 -14.26 7.86
C GLY A 95 10.89 -13.84 8.58
N GLY A 96 10.16 -12.87 8.03
CA GLY A 96 8.98 -12.33 8.67
C GLY A 96 9.32 -11.31 9.75
N PHE A 97 8.30 -10.63 10.23
CA PHE A 97 8.43 -9.71 11.36
C PHE A 97 8.06 -10.41 12.65
N ASP A 98 8.66 -9.97 13.73
CA ASP A 98 8.05 -10.20 15.04
C ASP A 98 6.91 -9.19 15.15
N VAL A 99 5.68 -9.71 15.17
CA VAL A 99 4.49 -8.87 15.21
C VAL A 99 4.52 -7.95 16.44
N ARG A 100 5.12 -8.41 17.53
CA ARG A 100 5.21 -7.61 18.76
C ARG A 100 6.09 -6.38 18.56
N GLU A 101 7.12 -6.46 17.73
CA GLU A 101 7.95 -5.30 17.44
C GLU A 101 7.16 -4.19 16.78
N LEU A 102 6.13 -4.55 16.01
CA LEU A 102 5.31 -3.57 15.31
C LEU A 102 4.19 -3.00 16.19
N THR A 103 3.81 -3.70 17.25
CA THR A 103 2.61 -3.34 18.04
C THR A 103 2.88 -2.91 19.46
N GLU A 104 3.97 -3.35 20.08
CA GLU A 104 4.17 -3.19 21.53
C GLU A 104 4.97 -2.00 21.90
N LYS A 105 5.60 -1.25 21.60
CA LYS A 105 6.39 -0.15 22.16
C LYS A 105 6.46 1.02 21.20
N PRO A 106 5.38 1.78 21.14
CA PRO A 106 5.43 2.99 20.31
C PRO A 106 6.58 3.89 20.78
N GLY A 107 7.37 4.35 19.82
CA GLY A 107 8.46 5.27 20.09
C GLY A 107 9.85 4.66 20.15
N GLU A 108 9.99 3.38 20.45
CA GLU A 108 11.30 2.72 20.35
C GLU A 108 11.44 2.15 18.96
N HIS A 109 12.60 2.30 18.35
CA HIS A 109 12.88 1.77 17.01
C HIS A 109 11.94 2.29 15.94
N GLY A 110 11.35 3.47 16.14
CA GLY A 110 10.40 4.02 15.20
C GLY A 110 9.03 3.35 15.26
N GLY A 111 8.73 2.76 16.39
CA GLY A 111 7.72 1.78 16.55
C GLY A 111 6.27 2.19 16.68
N PHE A 112 5.77 3.09 15.84
CA PHE A 112 4.32 3.28 15.78
C PHE A 112 3.65 2.41 14.72
N GLY A 113 4.44 1.67 14.00
CA GLY A 113 4.10 0.77 12.91
C GLY A 113 2.62 0.54 12.62
N LEU A 114 2.07 -0.55 13.14
CA LEU A 114 0.69 -0.90 12.85
C LEU A 114 -0.32 0.08 13.41
N ALA A 115 -0.04 0.71 14.54
CA ALA A 115 -0.96 1.67 15.12
C ALA A 115 -1.13 2.88 14.20
N VAL A 116 -0.04 3.38 13.66
CA VAL A 116 -0.09 4.49 12.70
C VAL A 116 -0.84 4.07 11.45
N ILE A 117 -0.51 2.92 10.89
CA ILE A 117 -1.16 2.43 9.68
C ILE A 117 -2.67 2.29 9.91
N ARG A 118 -3.08 1.69 11.03
CA ARG A 118 -4.49 1.52 11.35
C ARG A 118 -5.25 2.82 11.47
N SER A 119 -4.57 3.89 11.86
CA SER A 119 -5.21 5.20 11.96
C SER A 119 -5.41 5.86 10.59
N LEU A 120 -4.75 5.36 9.54
CA LEU A 120 -4.72 6.00 8.25
C LEU A 120 -5.53 5.27 7.18
N VAL A 121 -5.88 4.01 7.43
CA VAL A 121 -6.59 3.19 6.45
C VAL A 121 -7.81 2.53 7.10
N ASP A 122 -8.67 1.96 6.27
CA ASP A 122 -9.91 1.35 6.75
C ASP A 122 -9.71 -0.06 7.27
N GLU A 123 -8.80 -0.82 6.66
CA GLU A 123 -8.53 -2.20 7.09
C GLU A 123 -7.05 -2.51 6.94
N VAL A 124 -6.54 -3.29 7.87
CA VAL A 124 -5.16 -3.78 7.85
C VAL A 124 -5.20 -5.29 8.07
N ILE A 125 -4.55 -6.03 7.18
CA ILE A 125 -4.43 -7.48 7.30
C ILE A 125 -2.94 -7.81 7.27
N LEU A 126 -2.45 -8.36 8.37
CA LEU A 126 -1.05 -8.74 8.50
C LEU A 126 -0.94 -10.26 8.53
N ASP A 127 -0.14 -10.81 7.64
CA ASP A 127 0.13 -12.23 7.57
C ASP A 127 1.65 -12.41 7.58
N SER A 128 2.19 -12.92 8.67
CA SER A 128 3.63 -13.09 8.83
C SER A 128 3.93 -14.57 9.12
N SER A 129 4.93 -15.10 8.43
CA SER A 129 5.36 -16.47 8.55
C SER A 129 6.88 -16.54 8.38
N PRO A 130 7.51 -17.72 8.59
CA PRO A 130 8.93 -17.87 8.32
C PRO A 130 9.30 -17.59 6.87
N GLU A 131 8.36 -17.68 5.94
CA GLU A 131 8.60 -17.40 4.51
C GLU A 131 8.51 -15.92 4.17
N GLY A 132 8.04 -15.09 5.09
CA GLY A 132 7.95 -13.67 4.86
C GLY A 132 6.70 -13.04 5.44
N THR A 133 6.46 -11.79 5.07
CA THR A 133 5.35 -11.01 5.60
C THR A 133 4.57 -10.37 4.45
N ARG A 134 3.25 -10.38 4.59
CA ARG A 134 2.34 -9.65 3.71
C ARG A 134 1.51 -8.73 4.58
N LEU A 135 1.61 -7.45 4.32
CA LEU A 135 0.81 -6.45 5.03
C LEU A 135 -0.10 -5.77 4.01
N LYS A 136 -1.38 -6.01 4.13
CA LYS A 136 -2.38 -5.43 3.22
C LYS A 136 -3.10 -4.29 3.91
N MET A 137 -3.19 -3.17 3.22
CA MET A 137 -3.86 -1.98 3.69
C MET A 137 -4.94 -1.62 2.69
N ILE A 138 -6.13 -1.35 3.18
CA ILE A 138 -7.27 -1.00 2.33
C ILE A 138 -7.79 0.36 2.74
N ARG A 139 -7.81 1.30 1.78
CA ARG A 139 -8.35 2.63 2.00
C ARG A 139 -9.49 2.86 1.02
N ARG A 140 -10.63 3.29 1.54
CA ARG A 140 -11.79 3.68 0.75
C ARG A 140 -11.87 5.19 0.67
N ALA A 141 -12.34 5.71 -0.45
CA ALA A 141 -12.49 7.14 -0.62
C ALA A 141 -13.45 7.71 0.41
N THR A 142 -13.13 8.88 0.93
CA THR A 142 -14.02 9.58 1.84
C THR A 142 -15.25 10.02 1.06
N LEU A 143 -16.44 9.71 1.58
CA LEU A 143 -17.69 10.09 0.93
C LEU A 143 -17.89 11.59 1.01
N PRO A 144 -18.54 12.21 0.01
CA PRO A 144 -18.72 13.66 0.00
C PRO A 144 -19.36 14.22 1.27
N GLU A 145 -20.30 13.50 1.88
CA GLU A 145 -20.95 13.92 3.12
C GLU A 145 -20.04 13.83 4.34
N GLN A 146 -18.87 13.20 4.22
CA GLN A 146 -17.89 13.09 5.29
C GLN A 146 -16.76 14.09 5.15
N LEU A 147 -16.71 14.82 4.03
CA LEU A 147 -15.65 15.79 3.80
C LEU A 147 -15.89 17.02 4.68
N PRO A 148 -14.83 17.63 5.20
CA PRO A 148 -14.97 18.87 5.96
C PRO A 148 -15.49 19.97 5.07
N GLU A 149 -16.34 20.84 5.61
CA GLU A 149 -16.82 22.00 4.87
C GLU A 149 -15.68 22.99 4.68
N ALA A 150 -15.62 23.57 3.50
CA ALA A 150 -14.59 24.53 3.17
C ALA A 150 -14.69 25.83 3.97
#